data_f95b3502b48dd6d224441a471d29211d
#
_entry.id   f95b3502b48dd6d224441a471d29211d
#
_cell.length_a   1.000
_cell.length_b   1.000
_cell.length_c   1.000
_cell.angle_alpha   90.00
_cell.angle_beta   90.00
_cell.angle_gamma   90.00
#
_symmetry.space_group_name_H-M   'P 1'
#
loop_
_entity.id
_entity.type
_entity.pdbx_description
1 polymer ?
#
loop_
_entity_poly.entity_id
_entity_poly.type
_entity_poly.pdbx_seq_one_letter_code
_entity_poly.pdbx_strand_id
1 'polypeptide(L)'
;MKFCSNCAQPVAKRVPPGDTLARWVCDSCGEIHYENPRLVVGSIPEYQGRLLLCRRAIEPRYGYWTLPAGFMENDETTAQAALRETLEEAGTRVELGAPFTMISVPHVNQVHLFYRARVLELDFQPGEESLEVALWEEAQIPWNEIAFRTVGLTLKRWFADRGRGAFGFHAEDLQ
;
A
#
# COMPACT_ATOMS: atom_id res chain seq x y z
N MET A 1 15.98 -2.10 14.86
CA MET A 1 16.18 -3.37 15.63
C MET A 1 16.98 -3.09 16.89
N LYS A 2 16.68 -3.73 18.03
CA LYS A 2 17.43 -3.56 19.29
C LYS A 2 18.20 -4.82 19.69
N PHE A 3 17.68 -5.98 19.38
CA PHE A 3 18.21 -7.27 19.74
C PHE A 3 18.32 -8.21 18.53
N CYS A 4 19.29 -9.10 18.58
CA CYS A 4 19.52 -10.14 17.58
C CYS A 4 18.39 -11.19 17.62
N SER A 5 17.77 -11.50 16.47
CA SER A 5 16.73 -12.53 16.38
C SER A 5 17.27 -13.96 16.56
N ASN A 6 18.60 -14.15 16.41
CA ASN A 6 19.25 -15.46 16.57
C ASN A 6 19.64 -15.77 18.03
N CYS A 7 20.25 -14.80 18.75
CA CYS A 7 20.79 -15.05 20.11
C CYS A 7 20.30 -14.08 21.20
N ALA A 8 19.36 -13.21 20.87
CA ALA A 8 18.74 -12.21 21.76
C ALA A 8 19.73 -11.18 22.36
N GLN A 9 21.00 -11.15 21.95
CA GLN A 9 21.95 -10.13 22.39
C GLN A 9 21.76 -8.80 21.65
N PRO A 10 22.18 -7.67 22.22
CA PRO A 10 22.08 -6.35 21.56
C PRO A 10 22.79 -6.35 20.20
N VAL A 11 22.25 -5.56 19.27
CA VAL A 11 22.84 -5.34 17.94
C VAL A 11 23.25 -3.88 17.77
N ALA A 12 24.33 -3.66 16.99
CA ALA A 12 24.84 -2.34 16.66
C ALA A 12 24.71 -2.10 15.14
N LYS A 13 24.42 -0.85 14.73
CA LYS A 13 24.35 -0.47 13.32
C LYS A 13 25.74 -0.07 12.84
N ARG A 14 26.35 -0.88 11.94
CA ARG A 14 27.65 -0.65 11.34
C ARG A 14 27.78 -1.28 9.96
N VAL A 15 28.77 -0.86 9.20
CA VAL A 15 29.10 -1.47 7.89
C VAL A 15 29.87 -2.76 8.15
N PRO A 16 29.32 -3.94 7.84
CA PRO A 16 30.05 -5.21 8.01
C PRO A 16 31.10 -5.39 6.91
N PRO A 17 32.11 -6.24 7.13
CA PRO A 17 33.11 -6.55 6.11
C PRO A 17 32.46 -7.04 4.80
N GLY A 18 32.85 -6.43 3.67
CA GLY A 18 32.33 -6.77 2.35
C GLY A 18 31.00 -6.10 1.96
N ASP A 19 30.41 -5.26 2.83
CA ASP A 19 29.21 -4.45 2.52
C ASP A 19 29.61 -2.98 2.35
N THR A 20 28.72 -2.19 1.76
CA THR A 20 28.84 -0.74 1.59
C THR A 20 27.81 0.04 2.42
N LEU A 21 26.82 -0.66 3.01
CA LEU A 21 25.73 -0.08 3.78
C LEU A 21 25.78 -0.52 5.24
N ALA A 22 25.33 0.34 6.14
CA ALA A 22 25.22 0.02 7.55
C ALA A 22 24.09 -0.98 7.78
N ARG A 23 24.42 -2.13 8.44
CA ARG A 23 23.48 -3.19 8.83
C ARG A 23 23.44 -3.31 10.35
N TRP A 24 22.41 -3.96 10.87
CA TRP A 24 22.38 -4.37 12.26
C TRP A 24 23.24 -5.63 12.42
N VAL A 25 24.32 -5.54 13.20
CA VAL A 25 25.29 -6.61 13.40
C VAL A 25 25.28 -7.02 14.88
N CYS A 26 25.22 -8.31 15.13
CA CYS A 26 25.35 -8.87 16.47
C CYS A 26 26.82 -9.17 16.77
N ASP A 27 27.38 -8.52 17.79
CA ASP A 27 28.78 -8.77 18.19
C ASP A 27 28.97 -10.12 18.90
N SER A 28 27.88 -10.70 19.42
CA SER A 28 27.95 -11.95 20.17
C SER A 28 27.98 -13.19 19.27
N CYS A 29 27.15 -13.24 18.21
CA CYS A 29 27.06 -14.40 17.32
C CYS A 29 27.46 -14.12 15.88
N GLY A 30 27.83 -12.87 15.55
CA GLY A 30 28.25 -12.48 14.19
C GLY A 30 27.12 -12.30 13.18
N GLU A 31 25.86 -12.51 13.57
CA GLU A 31 24.71 -12.39 12.66
C GLU A 31 24.57 -10.98 12.10
N ILE A 32 24.34 -10.90 10.78
CA ILE A 32 24.09 -9.64 10.06
C ILE A 32 22.63 -9.62 9.64
N HIS A 33 21.87 -8.66 10.16
CA HIS A 33 20.45 -8.52 9.86
C HIS A 33 20.23 -7.55 8.70
N TYR A 34 19.63 -8.04 7.63
CA TYR A 34 19.21 -7.26 6.47
C TYR A 34 17.76 -6.81 6.64
N GLU A 35 17.52 -5.54 6.36
CA GLU A 35 16.17 -4.96 6.33
C GLU A 35 15.89 -4.50 4.90
N ASN A 36 14.77 -4.95 4.34
CA ASN A 36 14.29 -4.56 3.01
C ASN A 36 13.11 -3.61 3.12
N PRO A 37 12.84 -2.78 2.12
CA PRO A 37 11.61 -2.01 2.04
C PRO A 37 10.39 -2.93 2.14
N ARG A 38 9.36 -2.47 2.86
CA ARG A 38 8.10 -3.18 2.97
C ARG A 38 7.23 -2.87 1.75
N LEU A 39 6.53 -3.88 1.25
CA LEU A 39 5.58 -3.74 0.17
C LEU A 39 4.18 -3.49 0.75
N VAL A 40 3.57 -2.38 0.34
CA VAL A 40 2.16 -2.07 0.56
C VAL A 40 1.44 -2.37 -0.74
N VAL A 41 0.39 -3.18 -0.68
CA VAL A 41 -0.35 -3.59 -1.87
C VAL A 41 -1.82 -3.28 -1.69
N GLY A 42 -2.45 -2.75 -2.74
CA GLY A 42 -3.86 -2.43 -2.72
C GLY A 42 -4.50 -2.46 -4.09
N SER A 43 -5.76 -2.09 -4.11
CA SER A 43 -6.55 -2.03 -5.32
C SER A 43 -7.16 -0.65 -5.55
N ILE A 44 -7.58 -0.40 -6.79
CA ILE A 44 -8.35 0.76 -7.23
C ILE A 44 -9.72 0.23 -7.65
N PRO A 45 -10.63 -0.02 -6.69
CA PRO A 45 -11.93 -0.61 -7.00
C PRO A 45 -12.82 0.39 -7.73
N GLU A 46 -13.21 0.04 -8.94
CA GLU A 46 -14.03 0.87 -9.82
C GLU A 46 -15.41 0.26 -10.02
N TYR A 47 -16.43 1.11 -10.04
CA TYR A 47 -17.79 0.78 -10.42
C TYR A 47 -18.42 1.93 -11.19
N GLN A 48 -18.74 1.72 -12.47
CA GLN A 48 -19.40 2.68 -13.37
C GLN A 48 -18.72 4.07 -13.37
N GLY A 49 -17.40 4.10 -13.43
CA GLY A 49 -16.58 5.32 -13.47
C GLY A 49 -16.35 5.99 -12.12
N ARG A 50 -16.88 5.44 -11.03
CA ARG A 50 -16.64 5.87 -9.65
C ARG A 50 -15.61 4.98 -8.98
N LEU A 51 -14.83 5.54 -8.06
CA LEU A 51 -13.83 4.80 -7.30
C LEU A 51 -14.27 4.64 -5.85
N LEU A 52 -14.09 3.43 -5.32
CA LEU A 52 -14.37 3.11 -3.94
C LEU A 52 -13.17 3.51 -3.08
N LEU A 53 -13.44 4.31 -2.04
CA LEU A 53 -12.47 4.69 -1.04
C LEU A 53 -12.95 4.27 0.35
N CYS A 54 -11.99 3.99 1.23
CA CYS A 54 -12.18 3.68 2.63
C CYS A 54 -11.77 4.88 3.49
N ARG A 55 -12.54 5.23 4.51
CA ARG A 55 -12.19 6.24 5.51
C ARG A 55 -11.53 5.57 6.70
N ARG A 56 -10.28 5.89 6.97
CA ARG A 56 -9.43 5.19 7.95
C ARG A 56 -9.96 5.27 9.38
N ALA A 57 -10.02 4.12 10.06
CA ALA A 57 -10.31 4.01 11.49
C ALA A 57 -9.06 3.91 12.36
N ILE A 58 -7.84 3.92 11.76
CA ILE A 58 -6.56 3.71 12.44
C ILE A 58 -5.54 4.81 12.11
N GLU A 59 -4.57 4.99 13.00
CA GLU A 59 -3.40 5.84 12.75
C GLU A 59 -2.36 5.11 11.84
N PRO A 60 -1.54 5.84 11.09
CA PRO A 60 -1.59 7.29 10.90
C PRO A 60 -2.76 7.72 10.01
N ARG A 61 -3.14 9.00 10.11
CA ARG A 61 -4.18 9.59 9.27
C ARG A 61 -5.61 9.07 9.56
N TYR A 62 -5.96 8.87 10.83
CA TYR A 62 -7.32 8.59 11.25
C TYR A 62 -8.32 9.59 10.63
N GLY A 63 -9.44 9.08 10.11
CA GLY A 63 -10.50 9.88 9.51
C GLY A 63 -10.26 10.36 8.06
N TYR A 64 -9.07 10.11 7.49
CA TYR A 64 -8.75 10.44 6.10
C TYR A 64 -9.14 9.30 5.15
N TRP A 65 -9.33 9.63 3.87
CA TRP A 65 -9.72 8.70 2.82
C TRP A 65 -8.51 8.06 2.14
N THR A 66 -8.63 6.79 1.82
CA THR A 66 -7.58 6.02 1.15
C THR A 66 -8.18 5.01 0.17
N LEU A 67 -7.37 4.48 -0.73
CA LEU A 67 -7.65 3.23 -1.43
C LEU A 67 -7.44 2.07 -0.46
N PRO A 68 -8.21 0.97 -0.55
CA PRO A 68 -7.96 -0.22 0.27
C PRO A 68 -6.58 -0.78 -0.03
N ALA A 69 -5.71 -0.85 0.99
CA ALA A 69 -4.33 -1.27 0.85
C ALA A 69 -3.63 -1.46 2.20
N GLY A 70 -2.84 -2.52 2.34
CA GLY A 70 -2.01 -2.78 3.51
C GLY A 70 -0.72 -3.50 3.20
N PHE A 71 -0.02 -3.95 4.22
CA PHE A 71 1.24 -4.66 4.06
C PHE A 71 1.00 -6.06 3.49
N MET A 72 1.80 -6.39 2.46
CA MET A 72 1.85 -7.75 1.95
C MET A 72 2.36 -8.69 3.05
N GLU A 73 1.68 -9.80 3.24
CA GLU A 73 2.07 -10.86 4.18
C GLU A 73 2.99 -11.89 3.51
N ASN A 74 3.64 -12.71 4.35
CA ASN A 74 4.41 -13.84 3.85
C ASN A 74 3.46 -14.88 3.21
N ASP A 75 3.96 -15.62 2.24
CA ASP A 75 3.26 -16.70 1.54
C ASP A 75 2.05 -16.28 0.69
N GLU A 76 1.84 -14.98 0.46
CA GLU A 76 0.86 -14.48 -0.49
C GLU A 76 1.51 -13.79 -1.70
N THR A 77 0.84 -13.82 -2.84
CA THR A 77 1.19 -13.02 -4.01
C THR A 77 0.68 -11.59 -3.86
N THR A 78 1.26 -10.64 -4.60
CA THR A 78 0.76 -9.26 -4.61
C THR A 78 -0.71 -9.15 -5.02
N ALA A 79 -1.19 -10.02 -5.92
CA ALA A 79 -2.59 -10.09 -6.31
C ALA A 79 -3.49 -10.59 -5.15
N GLN A 80 -3.03 -11.59 -4.40
CA GLN A 80 -3.75 -12.09 -3.22
C GLN A 80 -3.81 -11.02 -2.11
N ALA A 81 -2.70 -10.31 -1.86
CA ALA A 81 -2.67 -9.19 -0.92
C ALA A 81 -3.69 -8.11 -1.30
N ALA A 82 -3.72 -7.66 -2.56
CA ALA A 82 -4.68 -6.66 -3.02
C ALA A 82 -6.14 -7.09 -2.85
N LEU A 83 -6.45 -8.37 -3.09
CA LEU A 83 -7.80 -8.93 -2.90
C LEU A 83 -8.16 -9.01 -1.42
N ARG A 84 -7.25 -9.48 -0.57
CA ARG A 84 -7.44 -9.60 0.88
C ARG A 84 -7.69 -8.23 1.49
N GLU A 85 -6.82 -7.26 1.26
CA GLU A 85 -6.94 -5.89 1.78
C GLU A 85 -8.26 -5.22 1.33
N THR A 86 -8.66 -5.44 0.07
CA THR A 86 -9.93 -4.89 -0.42
C THR A 86 -11.13 -5.51 0.31
N LEU A 87 -11.09 -6.80 0.59
CA LEU A 87 -12.16 -7.49 1.32
C LEU A 87 -12.17 -7.07 2.81
N GLU A 88 -11.01 -6.97 3.44
CA GLU A 88 -10.85 -6.61 4.86
C GLU A 88 -11.26 -5.17 5.15
N GLU A 89 -10.84 -4.20 4.32
CA GLU A 89 -11.09 -2.79 4.56
C GLU A 89 -12.44 -2.30 4.00
N ALA A 90 -12.89 -2.87 2.87
CA ALA A 90 -14.09 -2.41 2.17
C ALA A 90 -15.25 -3.41 2.17
N GLY A 91 -15.06 -4.63 2.68
CA GLY A 91 -16.10 -5.67 2.74
C GLY A 91 -16.63 -6.11 1.39
N THR A 92 -15.93 -5.82 0.29
CA THR A 92 -16.39 -6.13 -1.07
C THR A 92 -15.40 -7.00 -1.84
N ARG A 93 -15.94 -7.72 -2.81
CA ARG A 93 -15.16 -8.53 -3.74
C ARG A 93 -14.94 -7.77 -5.04
N VAL A 94 -13.73 -7.92 -5.56
CA VAL A 94 -13.33 -7.30 -6.82
C VAL A 94 -12.70 -8.32 -7.76
N GLU A 95 -12.80 -8.03 -9.05
CA GLU A 95 -11.99 -8.68 -10.08
C GLU A 95 -10.77 -7.81 -10.34
N LEU A 96 -9.57 -8.35 -10.07
CA LEU A 96 -8.33 -7.63 -10.34
C LEU A 96 -8.01 -7.58 -11.83
N GLY A 97 -7.61 -6.41 -12.27
CA GLY A 97 -6.98 -6.16 -13.56
C GLY A 97 -5.45 -6.15 -13.45
N ALA A 98 -4.81 -5.42 -14.36
CA ALA A 98 -3.36 -5.27 -14.36
C ALA A 98 -2.85 -4.40 -13.19
N PRO A 99 -1.58 -4.57 -12.76
CA PRO A 99 -0.88 -3.59 -11.95
C PRO A 99 -0.94 -2.21 -12.62
N PHE A 100 -1.15 -1.17 -11.84
CA PHE A 100 -1.39 0.16 -12.35
C PHE A 100 -0.34 1.19 -11.90
N THR A 101 -0.09 1.31 -10.59
CA THR A 101 0.99 2.16 -10.08
C THR A 101 1.95 1.38 -9.20
N MET A 102 3.25 1.65 -9.34
CA MET A 102 4.29 1.26 -8.39
C MET A 102 5.03 2.52 -7.95
N ILE A 103 4.95 2.84 -6.66
CA ILE A 103 5.47 4.09 -6.13
C ILE A 103 6.47 3.80 -5.02
N SER A 104 7.73 4.16 -5.24
CA SER A 104 8.78 4.08 -4.23
C SER A 104 8.63 5.22 -3.23
N VAL A 105 8.72 4.91 -1.94
CA VAL A 105 8.66 5.87 -0.83
C VAL A 105 9.88 5.68 0.08
N PRO A 106 11.09 6.13 -0.36
CA PRO A 106 12.36 5.80 0.30
C PRO A 106 12.46 6.27 1.75
N HIS A 107 11.90 7.43 2.08
CA HIS A 107 12.00 8.02 3.42
C HIS A 107 11.28 7.21 4.52
N VAL A 108 10.36 6.29 4.15
CA VAL A 108 9.71 5.34 5.06
C VAL A 108 10.03 3.89 4.74
N ASN A 109 10.93 3.64 3.78
CA ASN A 109 11.33 2.30 3.32
C ASN A 109 10.11 1.46 2.90
N GLN A 110 9.30 2.00 1.98
CA GLN A 110 8.13 1.32 1.44
C GLN A 110 8.10 1.41 -0.09
N VAL A 111 7.44 0.41 -0.70
CA VAL A 111 7.00 0.43 -2.10
C VAL A 111 5.51 0.18 -2.11
N HIS A 112 4.74 1.05 -2.76
CA HIS A 112 3.30 0.92 -2.88
C HIS A 112 2.94 0.43 -4.27
N LEU A 113 2.19 -0.68 -4.35
CA LEU A 113 1.71 -1.28 -5.59
C LEU A 113 0.18 -1.29 -5.59
N PHE A 114 -0.43 -0.63 -6.58
CA PHE A 114 -1.88 -0.65 -6.75
C PHE A 114 -2.29 -1.34 -8.04
N TYR A 115 -3.28 -2.21 -7.93
CA TYR A 115 -3.93 -2.89 -9.04
C TYR A 115 -5.20 -2.18 -9.46
N ARG A 116 -5.49 -2.14 -10.74
CA ARG A 116 -6.87 -1.84 -11.20
C ARG A 116 -7.78 -2.96 -10.74
N ALA A 117 -9.01 -2.60 -10.37
CA ALA A 117 -9.98 -3.58 -9.93
C ALA A 117 -11.39 -3.16 -10.33
N ARG A 118 -12.25 -4.10 -10.62
CA ARG A 118 -13.68 -3.91 -10.88
C ARG A 118 -14.48 -4.45 -9.70
N VAL A 119 -15.32 -3.64 -9.09
CA VAL A 119 -16.25 -4.07 -8.03
C VAL A 119 -17.25 -5.05 -8.61
N LEU A 120 -17.44 -6.20 -7.95
CA LEU A 120 -18.38 -7.24 -8.38
C LEU A 120 -19.75 -7.07 -7.74
N GLU A 121 -19.79 -6.62 -6.49
CA GLU A 121 -21.00 -6.52 -5.66
C GLU A 121 -21.03 -5.17 -4.95
N LEU A 122 -22.21 -4.55 -4.85
CA LEU A 122 -22.38 -3.22 -4.22
C LEU A 122 -22.75 -3.29 -2.73
N ASP A 123 -22.60 -4.43 -2.11
CA ASP A 123 -22.87 -4.67 -0.70
C ASP A 123 -21.64 -4.39 0.20
N PHE A 124 -20.76 -3.47 -0.26
CA PHE A 124 -19.57 -3.08 0.48
C PHE A 124 -19.92 -2.51 1.87
N GLN A 125 -19.09 -2.87 2.85
CA GLN A 125 -19.23 -2.44 4.25
C GLN A 125 -17.86 -2.13 4.83
N PRO A 126 -17.74 -1.13 5.73
CA PRO A 126 -16.49 -0.83 6.39
C PRO A 126 -16.04 -2.04 7.24
N GLY A 127 -14.79 -2.46 7.05
CA GLY A 127 -14.12 -3.40 7.93
C GLY A 127 -13.64 -2.74 9.23
N GLU A 128 -12.93 -3.48 10.07
CA GLU A 128 -12.48 -3.00 11.40
C GLU A 128 -11.56 -1.77 11.31
N GLU A 129 -10.78 -1.65 10.23
CA GLU A 129 -9.85 -0.53 9.98
C GLU A 129 -10.47 0.63 9.19
N SER A 130 -11.78 0.56 8.90
CA SER A 130 -12.52 1.56 8.13
C SER A 130 -13.71 2.13 8.92
N LEU A 131 -13.83 3.45 8.97
CA LEU A 131 -15.00 4.15 9.52
C LEU A 131 -16.16 4.17 8.54
N GLU A 132 -15.83 4.22 7.26
CA GLU A 132 -16.79 4.44 6.17
C GLU A 132 -16.19 3.93 4.85
N VAL A 133 -17.02 3.43 3.96
CA VAL A 133 -16.67 3.05 2.58
C VAL A 133 -17.66 3.73 1.63
N ALA A 134 -17.16 4.39 0.60
CA ALA A 134 -18.00 5.12 -0.34
C ALA A 134 -17.47 5.12 -1.76
N LEU A 135 -18.38 5.21 -2.74
CA LEU A 135 -18.05 5.40 -4.15
C LEU A 135 -18.02 6.90 -4.49
N TRP A 136 -16.95 7.35 -5.11
CA TRP A 136 -16.69 8.74 -5.43
C TRP A 136 -16.54 8.97 -6.94
N GLU A 137 -17.24 9.97 -7.45
CA GLU A 137 -16.91 10.56 -8.74
C GLU A 137 -15.69 11.48 -8.60
N GLU A 138 -14.94 11.68 -9.67
CA GLU A 138 -13.71 12.50 -9.66
C GLU A 138 -13.92 13.90 -9.04
N ALA A 139 -15.02 14.57 -9.42
CA ALA A 139 -15.35 15.91 -8.94
C ALA A 139 -15.72 15.97 -7.45
N GLN A 140 -16.06 14.83 -6.85
CA GLN A 140 -16.52 14.73 -5.46
C GLN A 140 -15.41 14.24 -4.52
N ILE A 141 -14.28 13.74 -5.04
CA ILE A 141 -13.18 13.23 -4.20
C ILE A 141 -12.70 14.33 -3.26
N PRO A 142 -12.63 14.05 -1.95
CA PRO A 142 -12.14 14.99 -0.95
C PRO A 142 -10.61 15.06 -0.99
N TRP A 143 -10.05 15.68 -2.02
CA TRP A 143 -8.60 15.70 -2.31
C TRP A 143 -7.73 16.17 -1.14
N ASN A 144 -8.24 17.07 -0.30
CA ASN A 144 -7.54 17.59 0.87
C ASN A 144 -7.57 16.61 2.06
N GLU A 145 -8.43 15.59 1.99
CA GLU A 145 -8.61 14.56 3.02
C GLU A 145 -8.07 13.19 2.55
N ILE A 146 -7.32 13.14 1.45
CA ILE A 146 -6.64 11.91 1.03
C ILE A 146 -5.44 11.66 1.96
N ALA A 147 -5.42 10.47 2.56
CA ALA A 147 -4.47 10.10 3.62
C ALA A 147 -3.00 10.15 3.18
N PHE A 148 -2.70 9.65 1.99
CA PHE A 148 -1.34 9.44 1.52
C PHE A 148 -1.11 10.03 0.13
N ARG A 149 0.09 10.61 -0.07
CA ARG A 149 0.50 11.15 -1.37
C ARG A 149 0.47 10.09 -2.48
N THR A 150 0.83 8.84 -2.16
CA THR A 150 0.78 7.70 -3.09
C THR A 150 -0.63 7.43 -3.60
N VAL A 151 -1.63 7.47 -2.72
CA VAL A 151 -3.06 7.33 -3.08
C VAL A 151 -3.49 8.49 -3.96
N GLY A 152 -3.22 9.73 -3.56
CA GLY A 152 -3.57 10.91 -4.36
C GLY A 152 -2.96 10.89 -5.75
N LEU A 153 -1.72 10.43 -5.88
CA LEU A 153 -1.03 10.28 -7.16
C LEU A 153 -1.69 9.18 -8.02
N THR A 154 -1.94 8.01 -7.41
CA THR A 154 -2.61 6.89 -8.08
C THR A 154 -3.99 7.28 -8.61
N LEU A 155 -4.81 7.97 -7.82
CA LEU A 155 -6.13 8.47 -8.23
C LEU A 155 -6.02 9.43 -9.42
N LYS A 156 -5.11 10.40 -9.38
CA LYS A 156 -4.88 11.35 -10.48
C LYS A 156 -4.46 10.65 -11.77
N ARG A 157 -3.58 9.64 -11.69
CA ARG A 157 -3.17 8.83 -12.84
C ARG A 157 -4.35 8.05 -13.41
N TRP A 158 -5.16 7.46 -12.54
CA TRP A 158 -6.32 6.68 -12.95
C TRP A 158 -7.32 7.52 -13.74
N PHE A 159 -7.69 8.70 -13.23
CA PHE A 159 -8.62 9.59 -13.93
C PHE A 159 -8.04 10.13 -15.24
N ALA A 160 -6.75 10.47 -15.28
CA ALA A 160 -6.08 10.90 -16.50
C ALA A 160 -6.09 9.80 -17.57
N ASP A 161 -5.82 8.54 -17.21
CA ASP A 161 -5.84 7.40 -18.12
C ASP A 161 -7.26 7.10 -18.61
N ARG A 162 -8.25 7.16 -17.71
CA ARG A 162 -9.67 7.04 -18.06
C ARG A 162 -10.06 8.08 -19.09
N GLY A 163 -9.68 9.35 -18.90
CA GLY A 163 -9.96 10.43 -19.84
C GLY A 163 -9.34 10.22 -21.23
N ARG A 164 -8.21 9.50 -21.30
CA ARG A 164 -7.56 9.12 -22.55
C ARG A 164 -8.11 7.82 -23.17
N GLY A 165 -8.91 7.08 -22.44
CA GLY A 165 -9.41 5.77 -22.87
C GLY A 165 -8.33 4.66 -22.89
N ALA A 166 -7.16 4.90 -22.31
CA ALA A 166 -6.03 3.96 -22.30
C ALA A 166 -5.33 3.96 -20.93
N PHE A 167 -5.21 2.79 -20.34
CA PHE A 167 -4.56 2.60 -19.04
C PHE A 167 -3.17 2.01 -19.23
N GLY A 168 -2.15 2.70 -18.72
CA GLY A 168 -0.77 2.26 -18.68
C GLY A 168 -0.33 1.84 -17.28
N PHE A 169 0.92 1.36 -17.17
CA PHE A 169 1.58 1.17 -15.88
C PHE A 169 2.44 2.40 -15.56
N HIS A 170 2.33 2.91 -14.32
CA HIS A 170 3.04 4.09 -13.86
C HIS A 170 4.00 3.72 -12.73
N ALA A 171 5.29 3.95 -12.95
CA ALA A 171 6.32 3.82 -11.92
C ALA A 171 6.81 5.21 -11.51
N GLU A 172 6.81 5.52 -10.22
CA GLU A 172 7.16 6.83 -9.68
C GLU A 172 7.94 6.74 -8.37
N ASP A 173 8.69 7.78 -8.05
CA ASP A 173 9.45 7.90 -6.81
C ASP A 173 9.00 9.15 -6.04
N LEU A 174 8.58 8.97 -4.79
CA LEU A 174 8.27 10.08 -3.87
C LEU A 174 9.48 10.37 -2.98
N GLN A 175 10.09 11.52 -3.21
CA GLN A 175 11.13 12.08 -2.34
C GLN A 175 10.53 12.76 -1.10
#